data_4c6ec28478f5f169e12b2d7eb7f0aeff
#
_entry.id   4c6ec28478f5f169e12b2d7eb7f0aeff
#
_cell.length_a   1.000
_cell.length_b   1.000
_cell.length_c   1.000
_cell.angle_alpha   90.00
_cell.angle_beta   90.00
_cell.angle_gamma   90.00
#
_symmetry.space_group_name_H-M   'P 1'
#
loop_
_entity.id
_entity.type
_entity.pdbx_description
1 polymer ?
#
loop_
_entity_poly.entity_id
_entity_poly.type
_entity_poly.pdbx_seq_one_letter_code
_entity_poly.pdbx_strand_id
1 'polypeptide(L)'
;AQAGSFIPAKEGSICPVDRIFTRIGASDDILTGQSTFMMEMKEVSYILKHATSRSLLILDEIGRGTSTFDGMSIARAVIEYCLKHIHALTLFATHYHELIAMADDSPKIKNYTVAVKERGKNIKFLRRLIPGGADRSYCLHVARLAGLPESLLKRADVILEDLEKNGGAPVPAKAPVNPAPSPMGDSLFSSPVIDKLLSVDVSSMTPIEAISFLYNLQKDAKEGSGIQ
;
A
#
# COMPACT_ATOMS: atom_id res chain seq x y z
N ALA A 1 -28.74 -11.80 11.18
CA ALA A 1 -29.23 -12.70 12.24
C ALA A 1 -29.80 -11.92 13.42
N GLN A 2 -29.05 -11.05 14.10
CA GLN A 2 -29.53 -10.31 15.29
C GLN A 2 -30.79 -9.49 15.05
N ALA A 3 -30.96 -8.93 13.85
CA ALA A 3 -32.18 -8.20 13.41
C ALA A 3 -33.26 -9.11 12.82
N GLY A 4 -33.14 -10.42 12.92
CA GLY A 4 -34.12 -11.39 12.41
C GLY A 4 -33.94 -11.79 10.95
N SER A 5 -32.88 -11.32 10.27
CA SER A 5 -32.61 -11.70 8.88
C SER A 5 -32.14 -13.15 8.76
N PHE A 6 -32.47 -13.80 7.65
CA PHE A 6 -31.91 -15.10 7.29
C PHE A 6 -30.41 -15.02 7.09
N ILE A 7 -29.69 -16.09 7.40
CA ILE A 7 -28.25 -16.22 7.23
C ILE A 7 -27.92 -17.29 6.22
N PRO A 8 -26.84 -17.16 5.42
CA PRO A 8 -26.43 -18.17 4.45
C PRO A 8 -25.65 -19.30 5.13
N ALA A 9 -26.20 -19.87 6.18
CA ALA A 9 -25.61 -20.97 6.95
C ALA A 9 -26.69 -21.95 7.41
N LYS A 10 -26.32 -23.23 7.60
CA LYS A 10 -27.20 -24.25 8.15
C LYS A 10 -27.47 -24.01 9.63
N GLU A 11 -26.42 -23.60 10.34
CA GLU A 11 -26.44 -23.30 11.75
C GLU A 11 -25.54 -22.11 12.03
N GLY A 12 -25.84 -21.33 13.05
CA GLY A 12 -25.00 -20.20 13.46
C GLY A 12 -25.31 -19.78 14.89
N SER A 13 -24.27 -19.43 15.66
CA SER A 13 -24.39 -18.84 16.99
C SER A 13 -23.64 -17.52 16.98
N ILE A 14 -24.35 -16.44 17.32
CA ILE A 14 -23.78 -15.07 17.29
C ILE A 14 -24.10 -14.43 18.65
N CYS A 15 -23.06 -13.90 19.33
CA CYS A 15 -23.27 -13.03 20.47
C CYS A 15 -23.95 -11.74 20.03
N PRO A 16 -24.99 -11.27 20.73
CA PRO A 16 -25.57 -9.96 20.46
C PRO A 16 -24.54 -8.85 20.63
N VAL A 17 -24.40 -8.00 19.62
CA VAL A 17 -23.53 -6.82 19.65
C VAL A 17 -24.35 -5.55 19.91
N ASP A 18 -23.76 -4.57 20.56
CA ASP A 18 -24.40 -3.28 20.83
C ASP A 18 -24.39 -2.37 19.60
N ARG A 19 -23.28 -2.41 18.84
CA ARG A 19 -23.09 -1.62 17.61
C ARG A 19 -22.27 -2.39 16.59
N ILE A 20 -22.48 -2.08 15.32
CA ILE A 20 -21.66 -2.55 14.21
C ILE A 20 -21.03 -1.31 13.60
N PHE A 21 -19.70 -1.29 13.57
CA PHE A 21 -18.93 -0.26 12.90
C PHE A 21 -18.28 -0.85 11.65
N THR A 22 -18.38 -0.15 10.55
CA THR A 22 -17.80 -0.57 9.29
C THR A 22 -16.90 0.53 8.74
N ARG A 23 -15.71 0.16 8.28
CA ARG A 23 -14.86 0.97 7.43
C ARG A 23 -14.50 0.11 6.22
N ILE A 24 -15.24 0.28 5.13
CA ILE A 24 -15.14 -0.53 3.92
C ILE A 24 -15.09 0.39 2.72
N GLY A 25 -14.02 0.29 1.92
CA GLY A 25 -13.83 1.07 0.70
C GLY A 25 -13.43 2.53 0.95
N ALA A 26 -12.95 3.21 -0.10
CA ALA A 26 -12.72 4.65 -0.10
C ALA A 26 -13.92 5.34 -0.77
N SER A 27 -14.58 6.24 -0.04
CA SER A 27 -15.49 7.20 -0.66
C SER A 27 -14.66 8.45 -1.00
N ASP A 28 -14.39 8.66 -2.28
CA ASP A 28 -13.79 9.90 -2.75
C ASP A 28 -14.84 11.01 -2.62
N ASP A 29 -14.75 11.81 -1.59
CA ASP A 29 -15.53 13.04 -1.52
C ASP A 29 -14.75 14.19 -2.21
N ILE A 30 -14.87 14.22 -3.53
CA ILE A 30 -14.24 15.23 -4.40
C ILE A 30 -14.72 16.64 -4.05
N LEU A 31 -15.90 16.77 -3.44
CA LEU A 31 -16.53 18.06 -3.15
C LEU A 31 -15.91 18.79 -1.95
N THR A 32 -15.35 18.05 -0.99
CA THR A 32 -14.77 18.66 0.22
C THR A 32 -13.28 18.94 0.12
N GLY A 33 -12.60 18.53 -0.96
CA GLY A 33 -11.16 18.72 -1.14
C GLY A 33 -10.27 18.00 -0.11
N GLN A 34 -10.84 17.09 0.68
CA GLN A 34 -10.09 16.31 1.66
C GLN A 34 -9.50 15.06 1.00
N SER A 35 -8.27 14.69 1.38
CA SER A 35 -7.68 13.45 0.89
C SER A 35 -8.47 12.23 1.41
N THR A 36 -8.55 11.18 0.58
CA THR A 36 -9.16 9.89 0.94
C THR A 36 -8.59 9.32 2.23
N PHE A 37 -7.28 9.49 2.44
CA PHE A 37 -6.59 9.07 3.66
C PHE A 37 -7.06 9.84 4.90
N MET A 38 -7.29 11.16 4.80
CA MET A 38 -7.81 11.96 5.92
C MET A 38 -9.23 11.51 6.30
N MET A 39 -10.09 11.22 5.31
CA MET A 39 -11.43 10.70 5.57
C MET A 39 -11.39 9.33 6.25
N GLU A 40 -10.52 8.44 5.76
CA GLU A 40 -10.28 7.15 6.39
C GLU A 40 -9.87 7.31 7.85
N MET A 41 -8.89 8.17 8.15
CA MET A 41 -8.42 8.39 9.52
C MET A 41 -9.50 8.99 10.44
N LYS A 42 -10.38 9.85 9.92
CA LYS A 42 -11.54 10.36 10.67
C LYS A 42 -12.52 9.26 11.03
N GLU A 43 -12.84 8.37 10.09
CA GLU A 43 -13.73 7.23 10.32
C GLU A 43 -13.14 6.25 11.34
N VAL A 44 -11.85 5.88 11.16
CA VAL A 44 -11.14 5.03 12.13
C VAL A 44 -11.13 5.68 13.51
N SER A 45 -10.81 6.98 13.61
CA SER A 45 -10.83 7.72 14.88
C SER A 45 -12.20 7.69 15.54
N TYR A 46 -13.27 7.85 14.76
CA TYR A 46 -14.63 7.76 15.27
C TYR A 46 -14.94 6.37 15.83
N ILE A 47 -14.59 5.32 15.09
CA ILE A 47 -14.79 3.93 15.50
C ILE A 47 -14.05 3.66 16.81
N LEU A 48 -12.75 3.98 16.89
CA LEU A 48 -11.93 3.72 18.07
C LEU A 48 -12.42 4.46 19.32
N LYS A 49 -13.05 5.64 19.17
CA LYS A 49 -13.61 6.42 20.28
C LYS A 49 -14.96 5.90 20.78
N HIS A 50 -15.75 5.25 19.92
CA HIS A 50 -17.15 4.90 20.25
C HIS A 50 -17.38 3.40 20.37
N ALA A 51 -16.44 2.56 19.94
CA ALA A 51 -16.53 1.12 20.07
C ALA A 51 -16.39 0.68 21.53
N THR A 52 -17.17 -0.34 21.89
CA THR A 52 -17.13 -1.02 23.19
C THR A 52 -16.68 -2.46 23.03
N SER A 53 -16.42 -3.16 24.13
CA SER A 53 -16.09 -4.60 24.09
C SER A 53 -17.21 -5.50 23.55
N ARG A 54 -18.43 -4.97 23.38
CA ARG A 54 -19.57 -5.68 22.79
C ARG A 54 -19.86 -5.26 21.35
N SER A 55 -19.02 -4.40 20.76
CA SER A 55 -19.19 -3.98 19.38
C SER A 55 -18.62 -5.01 18.39
N LEU A 56 -19.07 -4.93 17.14
CA LEU A 56 -18.46 -5.62 16.00
C LEU A 56 -17.81 -4.57 15.10
N LEU A 57 -16.52 -4.72 14.86
CA LEU A 57 -15.75 -3.87 13.95
C LEU A 57 -15.48 -4.62 12.65
N ILE A 58 -15.74 -4.00 11.52
CA ILE A 58 -15.40 -4.50 10.18
C ILE A 58 -14.51 -3.46 9.52
N LEU A 59 -13.21 -3.72 9.51
CA LEU A 59 -12.18 -2.81 9.03
C LEU A 59 -11.53 -3.43 7.78
N ASP A 60 -11.63 -2.72 6.66
CA ASP A 60 -11.16 -3.19 5.36
C ASP A 60 -10.11 -2.25 4.79
N GLU A 61 -8.91 -2.82 4.54
CA GLU A 61 -7.76 -2.16 3.92
C GLU A 61 -7.33 -0.83 4.58
N ILE A 62 -7.27 -0.80 5.91
CA ILE A 62 -6.79 0.38 6.63
C ILE A 62 -5.34 0.69 6.26
N GLY A 63 -5.06 1.95 5.94
CA GLY A 63 -3.72 2.44 5.57
C GLY A 63 -3.41 2.35 4.07
N ARG A 64 -4.37 1.98 3.20
CA ARG A 64 -4.14 1.89 1.75
C ARG A 64 -3.87 3.25 1.09
N GLY A 65 -4.36 4.34 1.66
CA GLY A 65 -4.30 5.69 1.08
C GLY A 65 -2.97 6.44 1.27
N THR A 66 -1.91 5.77 1.74
CA THR A 66 -0.59 6.38 1.99
C THR A 66 0.55 5.45 1.57
N SER A 67 1.80 5.78 1.94
CA SER A 67 2.95 4.91 1.65
C SER A 67 2.81 3.55 2.36
N THR A 68 3.40 2.50 1.78
CA THR A 68 3.26 1.13 2.30
C THR A 68 3.65 1.01 3.77
N PHE A 69 4.80 1.57 4.16
CA PHE A 69 5.28 1.47 5.56
C PHE A 69 4.44 2.29 6.53
N ASP A 70 4.01 3.50 6.14
CA ASP A 70 3.14 4.33 6.99
C ASP A 70 1.78 3.66 7.17
N GLY A 71 1.18 3.18 6.07
CA GLY A 71 -0.10 2.48 6.11
C GLY A 71 -0.05 1.22 6.96
N MET A 72 0.98 0.39 6.79
CA MET A 72 1.18 -0.82 7.57
C MET A 72 1.38 -0.51 9.07
N SER A 73 2.15 0.54 9.41
CA SER A 73 2.37 0.93 10.80
C SER A 73 1.07 1.35 11.48
N ILE A 74 0.22 2.11 10.79
CA ILE A 74 -1.10 2.51 11.28
C ILE A 74 -2.02 1.29 11.42
N ALA A 75 -2.08 0.42 10.39
CA ALA A 75 -2.90 -0.79 10.43
C ALA A 75 -2.54 -1.68 11.63
N ARG A 76 -1.24 -1.92 11.85
CA ARG A 76 -0.74 -2.66 13.02
C ARG A 76 -1.13 -2.00 14.33
N ALA A 77 -0.92 -0.69 14.47
CA ALA A 77 -1.27 0.05 15.67
C ALA A 77 -2.76 0.00 15.99
N VAL A 78 -3.63 0.06 14.97
CA VAL A 78 -5.09 -0.09 15.11
C VAL A 78 -5.45 -1.47 15.63
N ILE A 79 -4.86 -2.54 15.09
CA ILE A 79 -5.09 -3.92 15.58
C ILE A 79 -4.66 -4.01 17.05
N GLU A 80 -3.46 -3.55 17.39
CA GLU A 80 -2.96 -3.58 18.76
C GLU A 80 -3.85 -2.76 19.72
N TYR A 81 -4.34 -1.61 19.28
CA TYR A 81 -5.24 -0.77 20.08
C TYR A 81 -6.58 -1.48 20.33
N CYS A 82 -7.17 -2.10 19.31
CA CYS A 82 -8.38 -2.89 19.47
C CYS A 82 -8.21 -4.04 20.45
N LEU A 83 -7.07 -4.74 20.38
CA LEU A 83 -6.75 -5.85 21.29
C LEU A 83 -6.52 -5.42 22.75
N LYS A 84 -5.83 -4.28 22.95
CA LYS A 84 -5.40 -3.84 24.29
C LYS A 84 -6.45 -3.00 25.01
N HIS A 85 -7.25 -2.23 24.30
CA HIS A 85 -8.13 -1.21 24.88
C HIS A 85 -9.62 -1.43 24.64
N ILE A 86 -10.01 -1.90 23.46
CA ILE A 86 -11.44 -2.02 23.09
C ILE A 86 -11.97 -3.42 23.38
N HIS A 87 -11.23 -4.46 23.02
CA HIS A 87 -11.62 -5.88 23.13
C HIS A 87 -12.87 -6.26 22.34
N ALA A 88 -13.20 -5.49 21.29
CA ALA A 88 -14.34 -5.77 20.42
C ALA A 88 -14.07 -6.96 19.48
N LEU A 89 -15.13 -7.61 19.02
CA LEU A 89 -15.03 -8.54 17.90
C LEU A 89 -14.63 -7.76 16.65
N THR A 90 -13.50 -8.12 16.05
CA THR A 90 -12.96 -7.37 14.92
C THR A 90 -12.69 -8.31 13.75
N LEU A 91 -13.23 -7.98 12.59
CA LEU A 91 -12.87 -8.53 11.29
C LEU A 91 -11.98 -7.51 10.60
N PHE A 92 -10.72 -7.85 10.37
CA PHE A 92 -9.73 -6.96 9.78
C PHE A 92 -9.23 -7.56 8.47
N ALA A 93 -9.62 -6.99 7.33
CA ALA A 93 -9.11 -7.38 6.03
C ALA A 93 -7.92 -6.47 5.67
N THR A 94 -6.85 -7.06 5.16
CA THR A 94 -5.64 -6.33 4.79
C THR A 94 -4.87 -7.08 3.70
N HIS A 95 -4.08 -6.32 2.95
CA HIS A 95 -3.10 -6.83 1.99
C HIS A 95 -1.67 -6.82 2.55
N TYR A 96 -1.48 -6.38 3.79
CA TYR A 96 -0.16 -6.38 4.45
C TYR A 96 0.15 -7.78 5.00
N HIS A 97 0.99 -8.54 4.29
CA HIS A 97 1.37 -9.91 4.67
C HIS A 97 2.15 -9.95 5.99
N GLU A 98 2.88 -8.89 6.31
CA GLU A 98 3.68 -8.77 7.53
C GLU A 98 2.82 -8.83 8.80
N LEU A 99 1.54 -8.47 8.71
CA LEU A 99 0.62 -8.53 9.85
C LEU A 99 0.18 -9.96 10.19
N ILE A 100 0.42 -10.94 9.32
CA ILE A 100 0.12 -12.36 9.58
C ILE A 100 0.85 -12.84 10.83
N ALA A 101 2.11 -12.42 11.02
CA ALA A 101 2.93 -12.80 12.17
C ALA A 101 2.36 -12.35 13.52
N MET A 102 1.45 -11.36 13.56
CA MET A 102 0.81 -10.93 14.80
C MET A 102 -0.01 -12.04 15.48
N ALA A 103 -0.44 -13.07 14.75
CA ALA A 103 -1.15 -14.20 15.31
C ALA A 103 -0.23 -15.10 16.15
N ASP A 104 1.08 -15.10 15.90
CA ASP A 104 2.06 -15.84 16.68
C ASP A 104 2.28 -15.19 18.06
N ASP A 105 2.13 -13.86 18.12
CA ASP A 105 2.29 -13.06 19.34
C ASP A 105 1.04 -13.04 20.22
N SER A 106 -0.14 -13.39 19.67
CA SER A 106 -1.40 -13.28 20.39
C SER A 106 -2.43 -14.36 20.03
N PRO A 107 -2.86 -15.19 20.99
CA PRO A 107 -3.88 -16.22 20.75
C PRO A 107 -5.27 -15.63 20.42
N LYS A 108 -5.45 -14.32 20.61
CA LYS A 108 -6.68 -13.60 20.29
C LYS A 108 -6.79 -13.24 18.81
N ILE A 109 -5.68 -13.34 18.04
CA ILE A 109 -5.67 -13.11 16.60
C ILE A 109 -5.73 -14.45 15.89
N LYS A 110 -6.56 -14.52 14.85
CA LYS A 110 -6.64 -15.68 13.96
C LYS A 110 -6.61 -15.22 12.52
N ASN A 111 -5.68 -15.80 11.76
CA ASN A 111 -5.55 -15.53 10.33
C ASN A 111 -6.49 -16.42 9.53
N TYR A 112 -7.11 -15.81 8.51
CA TYR A 112 -7.92 -16.49 7.52
C TYR A 112 -7.57 -15.96 6.14
N THR A 113 -7.67 -16.81 5.14
CA THR A 113 -7.49 -16.44 3.74
C THR A 113 -8.63 -16.98 2.88
N VAL A 114 -8.81 -16.41 1.69
CA VAL A 114 -9.78 -16.92 0.71
C VAL A 114 -9.16 -18.11 0.00
N ALA A 115 -9.83 -19.24 0.06
CA ALA A 115 -9.37 -20.46 -0.61
C ALA A 115 -9.29 -20.27 -2.12
N VAL A 116 -8.16 -20.67 -2.69
CA VAL A 116 -7.87 -20.60 -4.12
C VAL A 116 -7.58 -22.00 -4.63
N LYS A 117 -8.10 -22.33 -5.79
CA LYS A 117 -7.77 -23.56 -6.52
C LYS A 117 -6.95 -23.22 -7.75
N GLU A 118 -5.72 -23.68 -7.76
CA GLU A 118 -4.83 -23.55 -8.91
C GLU A 118 -5.02 -24.73 -9.87
N ARG A 119 -5.10 -24.45 -11.15
CA ARG A 119 -5.12 -25.46 -12.21
C ARG A 119 -4.22 -24.99 -13.37
N GLY A 120 -2.94 -25.35 -13.28
CA GLY A 120 -1.92 -24.85 -14.22
C GLY A 120 -1.77 -23.32 -14.09
N LYS A 121 -1.96 -22.59 -15.18
CA LYS A 121 -1.90 -21.12 -15.20
C LYS A 121 -3.20 -20.42 -14.77
N ASN A 122 -4.26 -21.18 -14.49
CA ASN A 122 -5.56 -20.63 -14.12
C ASN A 122 -5.79 -20.74 -12.62
N ILE A 123 -6.30 -19.66 -12.04
CA ILE A 123 -6.71 -19.58 -10.63
C ILE A 123 -8.21 -19.41 -10.54
N LYS A 124 -8.83 -20.15 -9.64
CA LYS A 124 -10.24 -20.00 -9.29
C LYS A 124 -10.36 -19.67 -7.81
N PHE A 125 -10.89 -18.50 -7.49
CA PHE A 125 -11.25 -18.14 -6.12
C PHE A 125 -12.50 -18.93 -5.72
N LEU A 126 -12.39 -19.67 -4.62
CA LEU A 126 -13.50 -20.52 -4.17
C LEU A 126 -14.50 -19.78 -3.28
N ARG A 127 -14.26 -18.50 -2.99
CA ARG A 127 -15.11 -17.66 -2.10
C ARG A 127 -15.38 -18.32 -0.75
N ARG A 128 -14.40 -19.02 -0.24
CA ARG A 128 -14.46 -19.76 1.02
C ARG A 128 -13.29 -19.35 1.88
N LEU A 129 -13.55 -18.96 3.11
CA LEU A 129 -12.51 -18.67 4.10
C LEU A 129 -11.96 -19.97 4.67
N ILE A 130 -10.64 -20.05 4.74
CA ILE A 130 -9.90 -21.15 5.37
C ILE A 130 -8.92 -20.57 6.40
N PRO A 131 -8.63 -21.30 7.50
CA PRO A 131 -7.61 -20.87 8.46
C PRO A 131 -6.23 -20.76 7.82
N GLY A 132 -5.45 -19.76 8.26
CA GLY A 132 -4.08 -19.50 7.79
C GLY A 132 -3.98 -18.16 7.05
N GLY A 133 -2.74 -17.68 6.91
CA GLY A 133 -2.40 -16.51 6.10
C GLY A 133 -2.32 -16.86 4.61
N ALA A 134 -2.28 -15.85 3.75
CA ALA A 134 -2.00 -16.03 2.33
C ALA A 134 -0.48 -16.06 2.13
N ASP A 135 0.06 -17.18 1.63
CA ASP A 135 1.50 -17.35 1.42
C ASP A 135 2.02 -16.60 0.18
N ARG A 136 1.12 -16.24 -0.74
CA ARG A 136 1.47 -15.59 -2.02
C ARG A 136 0.42 -14.58 -2.45
N SER A 137 0.91 -13.55 -3.15
CA SER A 137 0.05 -12.62 -3.87
C SER A 137 -0.43 -13.24 -5.19
N TYR A 138 -1.72 -13.13 -5.47
CA TYR A 138 -2.33 -13.57 -6.73
C TYR A 138 -2.56 -12.44 -7.72
N CYS A 139 -1.99 -11.25 -7.46
CA CYS A 139 -2.24 -10.03 -8.25
C CYS A 139 -1.93 -10.21 -9.73
N LEU A 140 -0.81 -10.85 -10.10
CA LEU A 140 -0.44 -11.07 -11.50
C LEU A 140 -1.38 -12.05 -12.20
N HIS A 141 -1.92 -13.03 -11.47
CA HIS A 141 -2.93 -13.93 -12.02
C HIS A 141 -4.26 -13.21 -12.26
N VAL A 142 -4.68 -12.35 -11.33
CA VAL A 142 -5.87 -11.50 -11.52
C VAL A 142 -5.69 -10.55 -12.69
N ALA A 143 -4.51 -9.93 -12.82
CA ALA A 143 -4.17 -9.07 -13.96
C ALA A 143 -4.24 -9.82 -15.29
N ARG A 144 -3.78 -11.08 -15.34
CA ARG A 144 -3.92 -11.95 -16.51
C ARG A 144 -5.38 -12.25 -16.84
N LEU A 145 -6.20 -12.57 -15.83
CA LEU A 145 -7.64 -12.79 -16.03
C LEU A 145 -8.37 -11.53 -16.50
N ALA A 146 -7.89 -10.36 -16.10
CA ALA A 146 -8.39 -9.06 -16.57
C ALA A 146 -7.96 -8.71 -18.00
N GLY A 147 -7.09 -9.53 -18.63
CA GLY A 147 -6.70 -9.35 -20.03
C GLY A 147 -5.47 -8.45 -20.24
N LEU A 148 -4.64 -8.23 -19.22
CA LEU A 148 -3.39 -7.49 -19.41
C LEU A 148 -2.46 -8.23 -20.40
N PRO A 149 -1.69 -7.50 -21.26
CA PRO A 149 -0.77 -8.10 -22.22
C PRO A 149 0.27 -9.01 -21.57
N GLU A 150 0.53 -10.18 -22.16
CA GLU A 150 1.45 -11.18 -21.62
C GLU A 150 2.90 -10.66 -21.51
N SER A 151 3.32 -9.76 -22.39
CA SER A 151 4.64 -9.10 -22.30
C SER A 151 4.78 -8.24 -21.05
N LEU A 152 3.72 -7.52 -20.66
CA LEU A 152 3.66 -6.74 -19.44
C LEU A 152 3.71 -7.65 -18.22
N LEU A 153 2.92 -8.72 -18.22
CA LEU A 153 2.87 -9.67 -17.09
C LEU A 153 4.21 -10.36 -16.86
N LYS A 154 4.92 -10.78 -17.93
CA LYS A 154 6.28 -11.32 -17.82
C LYS A 154 7.27 -10.32 -17.22
N ARG A 155 7.15 -9.04 -17.60
CA ARG A 155 8.02 -8.02 -17.00
C ARG A 155 7.69 -7.78 -15.53
N ALA A 156 6.41 -7.80 -15.17
CA ALA A 156 5.95 -7.67 -13.80
C ALA A 156 6.42 -8.83 -12.91
N ASP A 157 6.40 -10.07 -13.42
CA ASP A 157 6.95 -11.26 -12.72
C ASP A 157 8.43 -11.04 -12.37
N VAL A 158 9.25 -10.59 -13.33
CA VAL A 158 10.69 -10.32 -13.10
C VAL A 158 10.91 -9.22 -12.05
N ILE A 159 10.10 -8.15 -12.13
CA ILE A 159 10.19 -7.05 -11.15
C ILE A 159 9.80 -7.54 -9.75
N LEU A 160 8.74 -8.34 -9.64
CA LEU A 160 8.28 -8.89 -8.36
C LEU A 160 9.36 -9.77 -7.72
N GLU A 161 9.97 -10.67 -8.48
CA GLU A 161 11.09 -11.50 -8.00
C GLU A 161 12.27 -10.67 -7.52
N ASP A 162 12.62 -9.61 -8.24
CA ASP A 162 13.71 -8.69 -7.84
C ASP A 162 13.37 -7.95 -6.54
N LEU A 163 12.12 -7.49 -6.38
CA LEU A 163 11.66 -6.82 -5.17
C LEU A 163 11.64 -7.77 -3.95
N GLU A 164 11.17 -9.00 -4.13
CA GLU A 164 11.16 -10.01 -3.07
C GLU A 164 12.58 -10.39 -2.62
N LYS A 165 13.54 -10.54 -3.55
CA LYS A 165 14.95 -10.84 -3.25
C LYS A 165 15.66 -9.70 -2.51
N ASN A 166 15.31 -8.44 -2.86
CA ASN A 166 15.96 -7.24 -2.30
C ASN A 166 15.23 -6.66 -1.08
N GLY A 167 14.26 -7.37 -0.49
CA GLY A 167 13.51 -6.93 0.68
C GLY A 167 12.71 -5.63 0.46
N GLY A 168 12.25 -5.38 -0.77
CA GLY A 168 11.46 -4.19 -1.11
C GLY A 168 12.25 -2.89 -1.25
N ALA A 169 13.58 -2.94 -1.24
CA ALA A 169 14.39 -1.78 -1.61
C ALA A 169 14.11 -1.36 -3.07
N PRO A 170 14.02 -0.06 -3.39
CA PRO A 170 13.79 0.38 -4.75
C PRO A 170 14.84 -0.23 -5.68
N VAL A 171 14.40 -1.06 -6.63
CA VAL A 171 15.29 -1.61 -7.65
C VAL A 171 15.73 -0.45 -8.52
N PRO A 172 17.02 -0.10 -8.60
CA PRO A 172 17.49 0.89 -9.56
C PRO A 172 17.08 0.39 -10.95
N ALA A 173 16.36 1.21 -11.69
CA ALA A 173 15.97 0.89 -13.04
C ALA A 173 17.21 0.50 -13.83
N LYS A 174 17.38 -0.80 -14.12
CA LYS A 174 18.41 -1.24 -15.06
C LYS A 174 18.10 -0.54 -16.36
N ALA A 175 19.03 0.28 -16.80
CA ALA A 175 18.96 0.97 -18.07
C ALA A 175 18.56 -0.02 -19.17
N PRO A 176 17.65 0.35 -20.08
CA PRO A 176 17.25 -0.52 -21.17
C PRO A 176 18.50 -0.91 -21.95
N VAL A 177 18.66 -2.21 -22.21
CA VAL A 177 19.69 -2.74 -23.12
C VAL A 177 19.44 -2.08 -24.47
N ASN A 178 20.33 -1.18 -24.85
CA ASN A 178 20.29 -0.44 -26.10
C ASN A 178 20.27 -1.38 -27.30
N PRO A 179 19.32 -1.28 -28.22
CA PRO A 179 19.60 -1.55 -29.62
C PRO A 179 20.40 -0.37 -30.17
N ALA A 180 21.32 -0.67 -31.07
CA ALA A 180 22.32 0.22 -31.67
C ALA A 180 21.80 1.61 -32.09
N PRO A 181 22.66 2.63 -32.18
CA PRO A 181 22.26 4.02 -32.19
C PRO A 181 21.60 4.42 -33.50
N SER A 182 20.39 4.93 -33.41
CA SER A 182 19.79 5.81 -34.40
C SER A 182 19.85 7.22 -33.86
N PRO A 183 20.22 8.21 -34.69
CA PRO A 183 20.52 9.56 -34.22
C PRO A 183 19.24 10.39 -34.00
N MET A 184 19.34 11.26 -33.01
CA MET A 184 18.45 12.41 -32.71
C MET A 184 17.11 12.17 -32.02
N GLY A 185 17.11 12.68 -30.80
CA GLY A 185 15.92 13.00 -30.00
C GLY A 185 16.36 13.57 -28.65
N ASP A 186 16.50 14.91 -28.57
CA ASP A 186 16.85 15.64 -27.36
C ASP A 186 15.95 15.23 -26.19
N SER A 187 16.60 14.79 -25.11
CA SER A 187 15.96 14.55 -23.82
C SER A 187 15.50 15.91 -23.23
N LEU A 188 14.22 16.17 -23.25
CA LEU A 188 13.56 17.39 -22.76
C LEU A 188 13.69 17.63 -21.23
N PHE A 189 14.46 16.79 -20.50
CA PHE A 189 14.55 16.86 -19.03
C PHE A 189 15.96 16.80 -18.44
N SER A 190 17.03 16.91 -19.20
CA SER A 190 18.39 17.10 -18.66
C SER A 190 18.68 18.58 -18.51
N SER A 191 18.45 19.14 -17.33
CA SER A 191 18.91 20.50 -17.01
C SER A 191 20.39 20.46 -16.59
N PRO A 192 21.30 21.19 -17.27
CA PRO A 192 22.70 21.28 -16.87
C PRO A 192 22.91 21.74 -15.42
N VAL A 193 21.92 22.42 -14.87
CA VAL A 193 21.88 22.88 -13.47
C VAL A 193 21.71 21.71 -12.49
N ILE A 194 20.90 20.71 -12.84
CA ILE A 194 20.71 19.51 -12.03
C ILE A 194 21.99 18.66 -12.02
N ASP A 195 22.63 18.48 -13.16
CA ASP A 195 23.85 17.70 -13.26
C ASP A 195 25.01 18.35 -12.45
N LYS A 196 25.11 19.68 -12.48
CA LYS A 196 26.06 20.43 -11.65
C LYS A 196 25.75 20.28 -10.15
N LEU A 197 24.46 20.30 -9.74
CA LEU A 197 24.07 20.14 -8.35
C LEU A 197 24.40 18.74 -7.83
N LEU A 198 24.16 17.70 -8.63
CA LEU A 198 24.43 16.31 -8.27
C LEU A 198 25.92 15.95 -8.23
N SER A 199 26.77 16.71 -8.91
CA SER A 199 28.24 16.47 -8.97
C SER A 199 29.03 17.03 -7.79
N VAL A 200 28.37 17.80 -6.89
CA VAL A 200 29.07 18.53 -5.80
C VAL A 200 28.90 17.79 -4.47
N ASP A 201 30.02 17.58 -3.77
CA ASP A 201 30.02 17.12 -2.38
C ASP A 201 29.94 18.34 -1.44
N VAL A 202 28.71 18.63 -1.00
CA VAL A 202 28.40 19.76 -0.10
C VAL A 202 29.10 19.63 1.26
N SER A 203 29.45 18.42 1.70
CA SER A 203 30.09 18.17 2.99
C SER A 203 31.58 18.59 3.01
N SER A 204 32.19 18.74 1.85
CA SER A 204 33.60 19.16 1.70
C SER A 204 33.79 20.67 1.48
N MET A 205 32.71 21.46 1.38
CA MET A 205 32.74 22.88 1.05
C MET A 205 32.73 23.78 2.29
N THR A 206 33.45 24.89 2.22
CA THR A 206 33.29 25.95 3.23
C THR A 206 32.01 26.74 2.99
N PRO A 207 31.45 27.43 4.00
CA PRO A 207 30.23 28.23 3.86
C PRO A 207 30.30 29.27 2.74
N ILE A 208 31.46 29.87 2.51
CA ILE A 208 31.65 30.88 1.46
C ILE A 208 31.62 30.24 0.07
N GLU A 209 32.25 29.08 -0.10
CA GLU A 209 32.22 28.31 -1.34
C GLU A 209 30.81 27.82 -1.66
N ALA A 210 30.05 27.33 -0.66
CA ALA A 210 28.69 26.90 -0.84
C ALA A 210 27.77 28.04 -1.31
N ILE A 211 27.88 29.25 -0.72
CA ILE A 211 27.13 30.44 -1.14
C ILE A 211 27.49 30.84 -2.58
N SER A 212 28.79 30.86 -2.91
CA SER A 212 29.26 31.19 -4.26
C SER A 212 28.76 30.19 -5.30
N PHE A 213 28.77 28.91 -4.96
CA PHE A 213 28.24 27.83 -5.81
C PHE A 213 26.74 27.96 -6.06
N LEU A 214 25.95 28.20 -5.00
CA LEU A 214 24.49 28.42 -5.11
C LEU A 214 24.19 29.67 -5.97
N TYR A 215 24.94 30.75 -5.82
CA TYR A 215 24.77 31.95 -6.64
C TYR A 215 24.99 31.67 -8.13
N ASN A 216 26.05 30.92 -8.47
CA ASN A 216 26.35 30.53 -9.84
C ASN A 216 25.26 29.58 -10.41
N LEU A 217 24.76 28.58 -9.62
CA LEU A 217 23.67 27.72 -10.01
C LEU A 217 22.38 28.50 -10.28
N GLN A 218 22.07 29.49 -9.45
CA GLN A 218 20.90 30.32 -9.64
C GLN A 218 21.03 31.19 -10.92
N LYS A 219 22.22 31.68 -11.22
CA LYS A 219 22.48 32.43 -12.45
C LYS A 219 22.29 31.54 -13.68
N ASP A 220 22.88 30.33 -13.68
CA ASP A 220 22.75 29.38 -14.78
C ASP A 220 21.27 28.95 -14.99
N ALA A 221 20.50 28.77 -13.90
CA ALA A 221 19.09 28.45 -13.97
C ALA A 221 18.25 29.58 -14.61
N LYS A 222 18.55 30.83 -14.32
CA LYS A 222 17.89 32.00 -14.92
C LYS A 222 18.25 32.17 -16.41
N GLU A 223 19.49 31.96 -16.77
CA GLU A 223 19.97 32.05 -18.17
C GLU A 223 19.37 30.90 -19.02
N GLY A 224 19.23 29.69 -18.45
CA GLY A 224 18.65 28.52 -19.12
C GLY A 224 17.14 28.54 -19.25
N SER A 225 16.40 29.29 -18.41
CA SER A 225 14.95 29.38 -18.42
C SER A 225 14.36 30.55 -19.21
N GLY A 226 15.22 31.46 -19.77
CA GLY A 226 14.75 32.61 -20.58
C GLY A 226 13.85 33.58 -19.84
N ILE A 227 13.86 33.60 -18.51
CA ILE A 227 13.10 34.53 -17.67
C ILE A 227 14.03 35.75 -17.39
N GLN A 228 13.71 36.88 -18.01
CA GLN A 228 14.22 38.19 -17.63
C GLN A 228 13.49 38.72 -16.41
#